data_d851c4f642dfca032827c5cb02e820d4
#
_entry.id   d851c4f642dfca032827c5cb02e820d4
#
_cell.length_a   1.000
_cell.length_b   1.000
_cell.length_c   1.000
_cell.angle_alpha   90.00
_cell.angle_beta   90.00
_cell.angle_gamma   90.00
#
_symmetry.space_group_name_H-M   'P 1'
#
loop_
_entity.id
_entity.type
_entity.pdbx_description
1 polymer ?
#
loop_
_entity_poly.entity_id
_entity_poly.type
_entity_poly.pdbx_seq_one_letter_code
_entity_poly.pdbx_strand_id
1 'polypeptide(L)'
;KLFSYFHYKISILNCWATQVIAVLSGIHLFASCIIYLFFSPLSYNTLYAMTHIIPPLIYVICIIVNHAFVKTISLTYKKMPFLRIAPICNGKIYVAPRSYQGEEPGKLDIPMEDYIYACKTDTDKYAKEVENKYSNHITGQPEPRFSLKHLVKETNGVKKTIMLYILPLNDEEQIHFTGGKFVTPEEIEMNSAQYSSFLKEEVDHLNIVAQMWEEFK
;
A
#
# COMPACT_ATOMS: atom_id res chain seq x y z
N LYS A 1 -11.25 -1.30 14.02
CA LYS A 1 -9.93 -1.00 13.45
C LYS A 1 -9.14 -2.27 13.07
N LEU A 2 -9.12 -3.31 13.93
CA LEU A 2 -8.49 -4.61 13.62
C LEU A 2 -9.24 -5.35 12.50
N PHE A 3 -10.56 -5.26 12.48
CA PHE A 3 -11.43 -5.89 11.49
C PHE A 3 -11.22 -5.34 10.08
N SER A 4 -10.96 -4.04 9.90
CA SER A 4 -10.71 -3.44 8.60
C SER A 4 -9.36 -3.87 8.00
N TYR A 5 -8.35 -4.10 8.82
CA TYR A 5 -7.03 -4.59 8.38
C TYR A 5 -7.07 -6.06 7.92
N PHE A 6 -7.77 -6.92 8.68
CA PHE A 6 -7.95 -8.32 8.31
C PHE A 6 -8.77 -8.47 7.03
N HIS A 7 -9.85 -7.72 6.90
CA HIS A 7 -10.67 -7.73 5.68
C HIS A 7 -9.92 -7.29 4.44
N TYR A 8 -9.07 -6.28 4.54
CA TYR A 8 -8.26 -5.81 3.42
C TYR A 8 -7.29 -6.88 2.90
N LYS A 9 -6.53 -7.53 3.77
CA LYS A 9 -5.63 -8.62 3.35
C LYS A 9 -6.36 -9.84 2.79
N ILE A 10 -7.47 -10.21 3.39
CA ILE A 10 -8.27 -11.37 2.94
C ILE A 10 -8.94 -11.08 1.60
N SER A 11 -9.48 -9.87 1.38
CA SER A 11 -10.16 -9.54 0.12
C SER A 11 -9.21 -9.42 -1.07
N ILE A 12 -7.99 -8.94 -0.89
CA ILE A 12 -6.99 -8.91 -1.98
C ILE A 12 -6.53 -10.33 -2.33
N LEU A 13 -6.21 -11.15 -1.34
CA LEU A 13 -5.74 -12.54 -1.53
C LEU A 13 -6.79 -13.44 -2.17
N ASN A 14 -8.09 -13.17 -1.94
CA ASN A 14 -9.20 -14.00 -2.39
C ASN A 14 -10.03 -13.40 -3.54
N CYS A 15 -9.64 -12.26 -4.12
CA CYS A 15 -10.46 -11.59 -5.13
C CYS A 15 -10.77 -12.50 -6.32
N TRP A 16 -9.80 -13.26 -6.84
CA TRP A 16 -10.02 -14.19 -7.94
C TRP A 16 -10.85 -15.41 -7.52
N ALA A 17 -10.52 -16.04 -6.40
CA ALA A 17 -11.28 -17.18 -5.87
C ALA A 17 -12.74 -16.79 -5.58
N THR A 18 -12.96 -15.62 -5.00
CA THR A 18 -14.30 -15.09 -4.72
C THR A 18 -15.10 -14.86 -5.98
N GLN A 19 -14.50 -14.37 -7.07
CA GLN A 19 -15.17 -14.21 -8.36
C GLN A 19 -15.56 -15.55 -8.99
N VAL A 20 -14.66 -16.53 -8.97
CA VAL A 20 -14.94 -17.89 -9.49
C VAL A 20 -16.09 -18.54 -8.72
N ILE A 21 -16.06 -18.49 -7.40
CA ILE A 21 -17.11 -19.05 -6.55
C ILE A 21 -18.44 -18.30 -6.76
N ALA A 22 -18.41 -16.99 -7.01
CA ALA A 22 -19.60 -16.20 -7.32
C ALA A 22 -20.28 -16.68 -8.61
N VAL A 23 -19.49 -16.89 -9.66
CA VAL A 23 -20.00 -17.40 -10.95
C VAL A 23 -20.59 -18.80 -10.79
N LEU A 24 -19.88 -19.70 -10.12
CA LEU A 24 -20.36 -21.07 -9.87
C LEU A 24 -21.65 -21.10 -9.04
N SER A 25 -21.74 -20.25 -8.01
CA SER A 25 -22.95 -20.13 -7.19
C SER A 25 -24.13 -19.53 -7.96
N GLY A 26 -23.86 -18.59 -8.85
CA GLY A 26 -24.87 -18.03 -9.76
C GLY A 26 -25.41 -19.08 -10.73
N ILE A 27 -24.54 -19.88 -11.34
CA ILE A 27 -24.92 -20.99 -12.23
C ILE A 27 -25.73 -22.03 -11.46
N HIS A 28 -25.29 -22.41 -10.26
CA HIS A 28 -26.01 -23.35 -9.41
C HIS A 28 -27.40 -22.83 -9.02
N LEU A 29 -27.50 -21.57 -8.61
CA LEU A 29 -28.78 -20.93 -8.28
C LEU A 29 -29.74 -20.95 -9.48
N PHE A 30 -29.24 -20.58 -10.65
CA PHE A 30 -30.06 -20.57 -11.88
C PHE A 30 -30.56 -21.97 -12.25
N ALA A 31 -29.67 -22.97 -12.24
CA ALA A 31 -30.06 -24.37 -12.50
C ALA A 31 -31.07 -24.88 -11.46
N SER A 32 -30.87 -24.57 -10.18
CA SER A 32 -31.78 -24.96 -9.10
C SER A 32 -33.16 -24.33 -9.22
N CYS A 33 -33.24 -23.08 -9.69
CA CYS A 33 -34.54 -22.43 -9.96
C CYS A 33 -35.26 -23.09 -11.12
N ILE A 34 -34.55 -23.45 -12.19
CA ILE A 34 -35.15 -24.18 -13.33
C ILE A 34 -35.71 -25.53 -12.88
N ILE A 35 -34.95 -26.32 -12.16
CA ILE A 35 -35.38 -27.63 -11.64
C ILE A 35 -36.58 -27.45 -10.71
N TYR A 36 -36.58 -26.45 -9.84
CA TYR A 36 -37.70 -26.16 -8.97
C TYR A 36 -38.97 -25.84 -9.72
N LEU A 37 -38.89 -25.02 -10.76
CA LEU A 37 -40.06 -24.59 -11.54
C LEU A 37 -40.66 -25.71 -12.40
N PHE A 38 -39.82 -26.58 -12.96
CA PHE A 38 -40.28 -27.54 -13.97
C PHE A 38 -40.39 -28.98 -13.46
N PHE A 39 -39.65 -29.36 -12.43
CA PHE A 39 -39.52 -30.77 -12.04
C PHE A 39 -39.83 -31.04 -10.56
N SER A 40 -40.03 -30.02 -9.73
CA SER A 40 -40.23 -30.25 -8.28
C SER A 40 -41.68 -30.69 -7.97
N PRO A 41 -41.92 -31.87 -7.38
CA PRO A 41 -43.22 -32.24 -6.88
C PRO A 41 -43.66 -31.31 -5.75
N LEU A 42 -44.94 -30.97 -5.69
CA LEU A 42 -45.47 -30.01 -4.69
C LEU A 42 -45.12 -30.35 -3.23
N SER A 43 -44.97 -31.64 -2.90
CA SER A 43 -44.66 -32.13 -1.54
C SER A 43 -43.23 -31.89 -1.07
N TYR A 44 -42.29 -31.63 -2.01
CA TYR A 44 -40.87 -31.43 -1.69
C TYR A 44 -40.41 -29.98 -1.86
N ASN A 45 -41.29 -29.08 -2.24
CA ASN A 45 -40.94 -27.70 -2.61
C ASN A 45 -40.21 -26.93 -1.50
N THR A 46 -40.65 -27.06 -0.25
CA THR A 46 -40.05 -26.32 0.88
C THR A 46 -38.65 -26.84 1.18
N LEU A 47 -38.45 -28.14 1.23
CA LEU A 47 -37.16 -28.74 1.50
C LEU A 47 -36.15 -28.44 0.39
N TYR A 48 -36.60 -28.52 -0.88
CA TYR A 48 -35.76 -28.17 -2.04
C TYR A 48 -35.34 -26.71 -2.01
N ALA A 49 -36.25 -25.79 -1.71
CA ALA A 49 -35.94 -24.37 -1.63
C ALA A 49 -34.94 -24.08 -0.49
N MET A 50 -35.07 -24.72 0.68
CA MET A 50 -34.17 -24.54 1.80
C MET A 50 -32.75 -25.05 1.52
N THR A 51 -32.62 -26.14 0.79
CA THR A 51 -31.30 -26.76 0.57
C THR A 51 -30.60 -26.29 -0.70
N HIS A 52 -31.33 -25.92 -1.74
CA HIS A 52 -30.77 -25.63 -3.08
C HIS A 52 -30.87 -24.15 -3.49
N ILE A 53 -31.82 -23.40 -2.98
CA ILE A 53 -32.05 -21.99 -3.36
C ILE A 53 -31.50 -21.04 -2.30
N ILE A 54 -31.83 -21.25 -1.02
CA ILE A 54 -31.46 -20.31 0.05
C ILE A 54 -29.94 -20.19 0.24
N PRO A 55 -29.14 -21.26 0.33
CA PRO A 55 -27.70 -21.15 0.55
C PRO A 55 -26.96 -20.39 -0.56
N PRO A 56 -27.16 -20.69 -1.87
CA PRO A 56 -26.51 -19.93 -2.94
C PRO A 56 -27.00 -18.48 -3.01
N LEU A 57 -28.26 -18.19 -2.67
CA LEU A 57 -28.77 -16.82 -2.60
C LEU A 57 -28.08 -16.02 -1.50
N ILE A 58 -27.96 -16.59 -0.29
CA ILE A 58 -27.20 -15.96 0.82
C ILE A 58 -25.77 -15.71 0.38
N TYR A 59 -25.15 -16.67 -0.28
CA TYR A 59 -23.79 -16.56 -0.76
C TYR A 59 -23.60 -15.41 -1.77
N VAL A 60 -24.53 -15.27 -2.74
CA VAL A 60 -24.51 -14.15 -3.71
C VAL A 60 -24.66 -12.80 -3.00
N ILE A 61 -25.55 -12.70 -2.00
CA ILE A 61 -25.70 -11.50 -1.20
C ILE A 61 -24.42 -11.18 -0.45
N CYS A 62 -23.77 -12.17 0.17
CA CYS A 62 -22.49 -12.00 0.85
C CYS A 62 -21.40 -11.47 -0.08
N ILE A 63 -21.35 -11.95 -1.34
CA ILE A 63 -20.38 -11.46 -2.34
C ILE A 63 -20.65 -10.01 -2.73
N ILE A 64 -21.92 -9.63 -2.96
CA ILE A 64 -22.28 -8.24 -3.29
C ILE A 64 -21.89 -7.32 -2.14
N VAL A 65 -22.20 -7.70 -0.91
CA VAL A 65 -21.81 -6.95 0.31
C VAL A 65 -20.30 -6.85 0.40
N ASN A 66 -19.58 -7.96 0.22
CA ASN A 66 -18.11 -7.96 0.27
C ASN A 66 -17.50 -7.08 -0.82
N HIS A 67 -18.06 -7.10 -2.04
CA HIS A 67 -17.60 -6.23 -3.13
C HIS A 67 -17.80 -4.73 -2.80
N ALA A 68 -18.94 -4.36 -2.21
CA ALA A 68 -19.20 -3.01 -1.74
C ALA A 68 -18.20 -2.60 -0.64
N PHE A 69 -17.90 -3.50 0.31
CA PHE A 69 -16.90 -3.29 1.36
C PHE A 69 -15.50 -3.11 0.77
N VAL A 70 -15.07 -3.95 -0.17
CA VAL A 70 -13.77 -3.84 -0.84
C VAL A 70 -13.64 -2.50 -1.55
N LYS A 71 -14.68 -2.04 -2.25
CA LYS A 71 -14.69 -0.73 -2.88
C LYS A 71 -14.54 0.41 -1.86
N THR A 72 -15.24 0.33 -0.73
CA THR A 72 -15.15 1.31 0.36
C THR A 72 -13.75 1.31 1.00
N ILE A 73 -13.18 0.13 1.22
CA ILE A 73 -11.81 -0.02 1.77
C ILE A 73 -10.78 0.54 0.79
N SER A 74 -10.90 0.27 -0.51
CA SER A 74 -9.97 0.80 -1.51
C SER A 74 -10.00 2.34 -1.59
N LEU A 75 -11.19 2.94 -1.43
CA LEU A 75 -11.34 4.40 -1.35
C LEU A 75 -10.72 4.96 -0.06
N THR A 76 -10.83 4.24 1.04
CA THR A 76 -10.20 4.61 2.32
C THR A 76 -8.68 4.48 2.24
N TYR A 77 -8.19 3.44 1.57
CA TYR A 77 -6.77 3.20 1.33
C TYR A 77 -6.10 4.35 0.54
N LYS A 78 -6.77 4.89 -0.47
CA LYS A 78 -6.28 6.05 -1.22
C LYS A 78 -6.11 7.32 -0.37
N LYS A 79 -6.75 7.39 0.80
CA LYS A 79 -6.67 8.50 1.77
C LYS A 79 -5.70 8.22 2.91
N MET A 80 -5.08 7.03 2.96
CA MET A 80 -4.15 6.71 4.04
C MET A 80 -2.88 7.55 3.95
N PRO A 81 -2.34 7.99 5.08
CA PRO A 81 -1.03 8.61 5.12
C PRO A 81 0.02 7.67 4.53
N PHE A 82 0.99 8.26 3.86
CA PHE A 82 2.09 7.56 3.23
C PHE A 82 3.37 7.81 4.02
N LEU A 83 4.05 6.74 4.37
CA LEU A 83 5.31 6.80 5.11
C LEU A 83 6.45 6.65 4.11
N ARG A 84 7.42 7.55 4.20
CA ARG A 84 8.66 7.53 3.42
C ARG A 84 9.84 7.59 4.37
N ILE A 85 10.87 6.82 4.11
CA ILE A 85 12.09 6.79 4.89
C ILE A 85 13.25 7.15 3.97
N ALA A 86 13.84 8.31 4.19
CA ALA A 86 14.95 8.83 3.43
C ALA A 86 16.29 8.39 4.07
N PRO A 87 17.05 7.50 3.44
CA PRO A 87 18.40 7.18 3.93
C PRO A 87 19.33 8.35 3.60
N ILE A 88 20.03 8.82 4.62
CA ILE A 88 20.99 9.94 4.48
C ILE A 88 22.35 9.52 5.05
N CYS A 89 23.40 9.83 4.32
CA CYS A 89 24.78 9.63 4.73
C CYS A 89 25.63 10.82 4.30
N ASN A 90 26.39 11.42 5.23
CA ASN A 90 27.32 12.52 4.96
C ASN A 90 26.69 13.66 4.12
N GLY A 91 25.46 14.06 4.45
CA GLY A 91 24.71 15.11 3.75
C GLY A 91 24.17 14.74 2.37
N LYS A 92 24.30 13.49 1.95
CA LYS A 92 23.74 12.96 0.70
C LYS A 92 22.53 12.09 0.96
N ILE A 93 21.58 12.11 0.04
CA ILE A 93 20.31 11.36 0.09
C ILE A 93 20.45 10.14 -0.82
N TYR A 94 20.06 8.96 -0.34
CA TYR A 94 20.01 7.77 -1.18
C TYR A 94 18.75 7.70 -2.00
N VAL A 95 18.89 7.52 -3.30
CA VAL A 95 17.78 7.39 -4.25
C VAL A 95 17.96 6.14 -5.11
N ALA A 96 16.83 5.56 -5.53
CA ALA A 96 16.83 4.41 -6.44
C ALA A 96 15.68 4.56 -7.47
N PRO A 97 15.77 3.87 -8.63
CA PRO A 97 14.70 3.90 -9.62
C PRO A 97 13.39 3.35 -9.05
N ARG A 98 12.29 4.06 -9.26
CA ARG A 98 10.95 3.57 -8.91
C ARG A 98 10.58 2.36 -9.75
N SER A 99 9.85 1.43 -9.13
CA SER A 99 9.31 0.27 -9.82
C SER A 99 8.44 0.67 -11.01
N TYR A 100 8.51 -0.10 -12.09
CA TYR A 100 7.67 0.08 -13.28
C TYR A 100 6.16 -0.04 -13.03
N GLN A 101 5.74 -0.56 -11.88
CA GLN A 101 4.33 -0.70 -11.50
C GLN A 101 3.79 0.49 -10.66
N GLY A 102 4.64 1.45 -10.30
CA GLY A 102 4.28 2.61 -9.48
C GLY A 102 3.95 3.88 -10.30
N GLU A 103 3.68 4.95 -9.58
CA GLU A 103 3.60 6.30 -10.17
C GLU A 103 5.01 6.74 -10.62
N GLU A 104 5.12 7.41 -11.77
CA GLU A 104 6.36 7.90 -12.36
C GLU A 104 7.46 6.80 -12.46
N PRO A 105 7.21 5.70 -13.19
CA PRO A 105 8.14 4.57 -13.27
C PRO A 105 9.48 4.97 -13.88
N GLY A 106 10.56 4.42 -13.31
CA GLY A 106 11.94 4.68 -13.75
C GLY A 106 12.56 5.98 -13.27
N LYS A 107 11.79 6.90 -12.68
CA LYS A 107 12.37 8.08 -12.01
C LYS A 107 13.05 7.70 -10.71
N LEU A 108 14.07 8.45 -10.34
CA LEU A 108 14.78 8.29 -9.08
C LEU A 108 13.95 8.84 -7.92
N ASP A 109 13.85 8.08 -6.85
CA ASP A 109 13.11 8.45 -5.65
C ASP A 109 13.67 7.75 -4.40
N ILE A 110 13.17 8.13 -3.23
CA ILE A 110 13.44 7.43 -1.97
C ILE A 110 12.88 6.00 -2.09
N PRO A 111 13.72 4.96 -1.89
CA PRO A 111 13.31 3.58 -2.16
C PRO A 111 12.41 2.98 -1.08
N MET A 112 12.42 3.51 0.13
CA MET A 112 11.71 2.94 1.27
C MET A 112 10.42 3.70 1.53
N GLU A 113 9.30 3.08 1.16
CA GLU A 113 7.98 3.68 1.29
C GLU A 113 6.89 2.63 1.61
N ASP A 114 5.86 3.02 2.35
CA ASP A 114 4.67 2.20 2.59
C ASP A 114 3.48 3.08 3.02
N TYR A 115 2.26 2.53 2.91
CA TYR A 115 1.05 3.18 3.42
C TYR A 115 0.87 2.95 4.91
N ILE A 116 0.52 3.99 5.66
CA ILE A 116 0.19 3.86 7.08
C ILE A 116 -1.26 3.41 7.22
N TYR A 117 -1.46 2.18 7.67
CA TYR A 117 -2.78 1.62 7.91
C TYR A 117 -3.43 2.23 9.17
N ALA A 118 -4.76 2.37 9.15
CA ALA A 118 -5.53 2.99 10.25
C ALA A 118 -5.36 2.29 11.62
N CYS A 119 -4.89 1.04 11.63
CA CYS A 119 -4.59 0.30 12.86
C CYS A 119 -3.19 0.59 13.45
N LYS A 120 -2.34 1.31 12.71
CA LYS A 120 -1.00 1.71 13.16
C LYS A 120 -1.09 3.09 13.80
N THR A 121 -1.25 3.13 15.11
CA THR A 121 -1.34 4.37 15.90
C THR A 121 0.03 4.89 16.28
N ASP A 122 1.00 4.00 16.44
CA ASP A 122 2.39 4.33 16.73
C ASP A 122 3.18 4.36 15.40
N THR A 123 3.41 5.56 14.91
CA THR A 123 4.07 5.78 13.61
C THR A 123 5.56 5.49 13.67
N ASP A 124 6.23 5.67 14.80
CA ASP A 124 7.66 5.40 14.96
C ASP A 124 7.93 3.90 14.95
N LYS A 125 7.12 3.15 15.66
CA LYS A 125 7.17 1.69 15.60
C LYS A 125 6.88 1.18 14.19
N TYR A 126 5.95 1.81 13.48
CA TYR A 126 5.65 1.43 12.11
C TYR A 126 6.77 1.79 11.14
N ALA A 127 7.45 2.92 11.33
CA ALA A 127 8.65 3.26 10.54
C ALA A 127 9.73 2.19 10.67
N LYS A 128 9.94 1.67 11.89
CA LYS A 128 10.85 0.54 12.13
C LYS A 128 10.37 -0.77 11.49
N GLU A 129 9.07 -1.05 11.47
CA GLU A 129 8.51 -2.19 10.74
C GLU A 129 8.73 -2.06 9.22
N VAL A 130 8.61 -0.84 8.67
CA VAL A 130 8.87 -0.57 7.25
C VAL A 130 10.36 -0.72 6.94
N GLU A 131 11.25 -0.17 7.76
CA GLU A 131 12.70 -0.36 7.62
C GLU A 131 13.06 -1.84 7.60
N ASN A 132 12.53 -2.63 8.52
CA ASN A 132 12.76 -4.08 8.58
C ASN A 132 12.34 -4.84 7.31
N LYS A 133 11.35 -4.34 6.54
CA LYS A 133 10.99 -4.94 5.24
C LYS A 133 12.12 -4.84 4.22
N TYR A 134 12.97 -3.85 4.38
CA TYR A 134 14.11 -3.58 3.51
C TYR A 134 15.45 -4.04 4.09
N SER A 135 15.42 -4.85 5.16
CA SER A 135 16.63 -5.35 5.85
C SER A 135 17.61 -6.10 4.95
N ASN A 136 17.14 -6.68 3.84
CA ASN A 136 18.00 -7.30 2.84
C ASN A 136 18.84 -6.28 2.02
N HIS A 137 18.49 -5.00 2.09
CA HIS A 137 19.13 -3.91 1.37
C HIS A 137 19.92 -2.99 2.29
N ILE A 138 19.84 -3.21 3.61
CA ILE A 138 20.45 -2.36 4.62
C ILE A 138 21.27 -3.22 5.55
N THR A 139 22.52 -2.81 5.81
CA THR A 139 23.39 -3.43 6.79
C THR A 139 23.44 -2.60 8.07
N GLY A 140 23.51 -3.28 9.20
CA GLY A 140 23.39 -2.62 10.51
C GLY A 140 21.92 -2.53 10.96
N GLN A 141 21.67 -1.74 11.97
CA GLN A 141 20.32 -1.47 12.49
C GLN A 141 20.17 0.05 12.73
N PRO A 142 20.18 0.87 11.66
CA PRO A 142 19.93 2.28 11.82
C PRO A 142 18.47 2.50 12.25
N GLU A 143 18.21 3.49 13.10
CA GLU A 143 16.86 3.78 13.56
C GLU A 143 16.24 4.93 12.77
N PRO A 144 15.04 4.73 12.16
CA PRO A 144 14.32 5.82 11.50
C PRO A 144 13.93 6.90 12.52
N ARG A 145 14.17 8.18 12.19
CA ARG A 145 13.79 9.33 13.01
C ARG A 145 12.74 10.16 12.29
N PHE A 146 11.65 10.50 12.97
CA PHE A 146 10.63 11.37 12.41
C PHE A 146 11.20 12.74 12.06
N SER A 147 10.87 13.25 10.89
CA SER A 147 11.37 14.51 10.38
C SER A 147 10.26 15.49 10.02
N LEU A 148 9.35 15.11 9.15
CA LEU A 148 8.34 16.02 8.60
C LEU A 148 7.00 15.32 8.34
N LYS A 149 5.91 16.06 8.55
CA LYS A 149 4.58 15.70 8.06
C LYS A 149 4.09 16.78 7.11
N HIS A 150 3.82 16.43 5.87
CA HIS A 150 3.36 17.38 4.86
C HIS A 150 2.27 16.82 3.96
N LEU A 151 1.69 17.68 3.12
CA LEU A 151 0.64 17.33 2.17
C LEU A 151 1.19 17.48 0.76
N VAL A 152 1.17 16.40 0.01
CA VAL A 152 1.54 16.39 -1.42
C VAL A 152 0.29 16.26 -2.27
N LYS A 153 0.25 16.97 -3.39
CA LYS A 153 -0.81 16.89 -4.39
C LYS A 153 -0.37 15.90 -5.46
N GLU A 154 -1.06 14.76 -5.53
CA GLU A 154 -0.84 13.79 -6.61
C GLU A 154 -1.27 14.34 -7.98
N THR A 155 -0.75 13.75 -9.05
CA THR A 155 -1.02 14.10 -10.46
C THR A 155 -2.51 14.12 -10.80
N ASN A 156 -3.32 13.31 -10.10
CA ASN A 156 -4.78 13.25 -10.23
C ASN A 156 -5.54 14.30 -9.38
N GLY A 157 -4.82 15.23 -8.72
CA GLY A 157 -5.38 16.27 -7.86
C GLY A 157 -5.76 15.81 -6.44
N VAL A 158 -5.56 14.54 -6.10
CA VAL A 158 -5.78 14.02 -4.76
C VAL A 158 -4.64 14.48 -3.84
N LYS A 159 -4.98 14.96 -2.65
CA LYS A 159 -3.99 15.31 -1.63
C LYS A 159 -3.64 14.08 -0.81
N LYS A 160 -2.35 13.81 -0.65
CA LYS A 160 -1.80 12.70 0.13
C LYS A 160 -1.01 13.26 1.32
N THR A 161 -1.28 12.77 2.51
CA THR A 161 -0.46 13.09 3.67
C THR A 161 0.77 12.21 3.67
N ILE A 162 1.95 12.81 3.70
CA ILE A 162 3.23 12.11 3.77
C ILE A 162 3.82 12.30 5.16
N MET A 163 4.34 11.23 5.73
CA MET A 163 5.16 11.23 6.92
C MET A 163 6.57 10.84 6.52
N LEU A 164 7.47 11.80 6.52
CA LEU A 164 8.87 11.64 6.16
C LEU A 164 9.69 11.31 7.40
N TYR A 165 10.42 10.22 7.32
CA TYR A 165 11.42 9.80 8.29
C TYR A 165 12.80 9.86 7.65
N ILE A 166 13.81 10.11 8.47
CA ILE A 166 15.22 10.05 8.09
C ILE A 166 15.81 8.75 8.64
N LEU A 167 16.55 8.04 7.82
CA LEU A 167 17.37 6.90 8.22
C LEU A 167 18.84 7.31 8.20
N PRO A 168 19.41 7.63 9.37
CA PRO A 168 20.81 8.02 9.44
C PRO A 168 21.73 6.82 9.21
N LEU A 169 22.61 6.93 8.22
CA LEU A 169 23.62 5.93 7.89
C LEU A 169 25.00 6.45 8.22
N ASN A 170 25.85 5.58 8.76
CA ASN A 170 27.25 5.92 9.09
C ASN A 170 28.18 5.80 7.86
N ASP A 171 27.80 4.94 6.92
CA ASP A 171 28.55 4.65 5.70
C ASP A 171 27.63 4.50 4.50
N GLU A 172 28.09 4.93 3.32
CA GLU A 172 27.37 4.78 2.06
C GLU A 172 27.19 3.30 1.67
N GLU A 173 28.07 2.40 2.11
CA GLU A 173 27.99 0.96 1.87
C GLU A 173 26.88 0.25 2.67
N GLN A 174 26.28 0.93 3.65
CA GLN A 174 25.21 0.35 4.48
C GLN A 174 23.90 0.13 3.73
N ILE A 175 23.71 0.72 2.55
CA ILE A 175 22.48 0.58 1.77
C ILE A 175 22.77 0.27 0.31
N HIS A 176 22.02 -0.71 -0.24
CA HIS A 176 22.16 -1.10 -1.62
C HIS A 176 20.83 -1.51 -2.25
N PHE A 177 20.36 -0.72 -3.21
CA PHE A 177 19.27 -1.07 -4.12
C PHE A 177 19.77 -1.07 -5.55
N THR A 178 19.19 -1.91 -6.40
CA THR A 178 19.56 -1.98 -7.82
C THR A 178 19.38 -0.64 -8.52
N GLY A 179 20.48 -0.08 -9.03
CA GLY A 179 20.49 1.25 -9.66
C GLY A 179 20.39 2.42 -8.69
N GLY A 180 20.51 2.15 -7.38
CA GLY A 180 20.53 3.20 -6.36
C GLY A 180 21.87 3.91 -6.28
N LYS A 181 21.83 5.16 -5.84
CA LYS A 181 23.01 6.01 -5.64
C LYS A 181 22.75 7.08 -4.59
N PHE A 182 23.83 7.59 -3.98
CA PHE A 182 23.76 8.80 -3.18
C PHE A 182 23.85 10.04 -4.08
N VAL A 183 23.03 11.03 -3.77
CA VAL A 183 22.98 12.31 -4.48
C VAL A 183 22.88 13.45 -3.49
N THR A 184 23.41 14.61 -3.86
CA THR A 184 23.22 15.81 -3.04
C THR A 184 21.89 16.48 -3.36
N PRO A 185 21.32 17.27 -2.44
CA PRO A 185 20.10 18.06 -2.72
C PRO A 185 20.24 18.94 -3.97
N GLU A 186 21.40 19.56 -4.17
CA GLU A 186 21.70 20.40 -5.35
C GLU A 186 21.66 19.60 -6.66
N GLU A 187 22.12 18.35 -6.66
CA GLU A 187 22.01 17.47 -7.85
C GLU A 187 20.56 17.17 -8.19
N ILE A 188 19.69 17.01 -7.16
CA ILE A 188 18.25 16.79 -7.36
C ILE A 188 17.61 18.01 -8.01
N GLU A 189 17.93 19.21 -7.54
CA GLU A 189 17.41 20.48 -8.10
C GLU A 189 17.87 20.68 -9.54
N MET A 190 19.18 20.53 -9.81
CA MET A 190 19.76 20.73 -11.13
C MET A 190 19.22 19.74 -12.18
N ASN A 191 18.95 18.51 -11.79
CA ASN A 191 18.51 17.44 -12.66
C ASN A 191 17.05 17.02 -12.40
N SER A 192 16.19 17.93 -12.01
CA SER A 192 14.84 17.69 -11.52
C SER A 192 13.97 16.79 -12.42
N ALA A 193 14.25 16.70 -13.73
CA ALA A 193 13.55 15.83 -14.66
C ALA A 193 13.76 14.33 -14.41
N GLN A 194 14.87 13.94 -13.77
CA GLN A 194 15.19 12.54 -13.46
C GLN A 194 14.53 12.04 -12.18
N TYR A 195 14.04 12.94 -11.33
CA TYR A 195 13.52 12.63 -10.02
C TYR A 195 11.99 12.68 -9.97
N SER A 196 11.40 11.95 -9.02
CA SER A 196 9.95 11.93 -8.81
C SER A 196 9.41 13.29 -8.37
N SER A 197 8.12 13.52 -8.58
CA SER A 197 7.44 14.69 -8.06
C SER A 197 7.46 14.77 -6.54
N PHE A 198 7.37 13.62 -5.87
CA PHE A 198 7.43 13.55 -4.40
C PHE A 198 8.78 14.00 -3.86
N LEU A 199 9.88 13.51 -4.42
CA LEU A 199 11.22 13.88 -3.97
C LEU A 199 11.50 15.37 -4.19
N LYS A 200 10.99 15.94 -5.29
CA LYS A 200 11.13 17.38 -5.56
C LYS A 200 10.42 18.27 -4.54
N GLU A 201 9.25 17.85 -4.06
CA GLU A 201 8.53 18.57 -3.02
C GLU A 201 9.18 18.44 -1.63
N GLU A 202 10.03 17.42 -1.44
CA GLU A 202 10.75 17.14 -0.20
C GLU A 202 12.19 17.68 -0.20
N VAL A 203 12.75 18.06 -1.35
CA VAL A 203 14.19 18.38 -1.48
C VAL A 203 14.63 19.54 -0.61
N ASP A 204 13.85 20.62 -0.49
CA ASP A 204 14.17 21.76 0.37
C ASP A 204 14.33 21.34 1.84
N HIS A 205 13.42 20.49 2.31
CA HIS A 205 13.48 19.97 3.68
C HIS A 205 14.66 19.01 3.86
N LEU A 206 14.88 18.12 2.91
CA LEU A 206 15.99 17.18 2.92
C LEU A 206 17.34 17.92 2.84
N ASN A 207 17.41 19.06 2.18
CA ASN A 207 18.59 19.91 2.15
C ASN A 207 18.92 20.45 3.55
N ILE A 208 17.91 20.95 4.28
CA ILE A 208 18.10 21.40 5.66
C ILE A 208 18.64 20.25 6.55
N VAL A 209 18.03 19.07 6.45
CA VAL A 209 18.47 17.89 7.21
C VAL A 209 19.89 17.48 6.82
N ALA A 210 20.21 17.51 5.53
CA ALA A 210 21.55 17.17 5.03
C ALA A 210 22.63 18.13 5.56
N GLN A 211 22.32 19.42 5.64
CA GLN A 211 23.22 20.44 6.21
C GLN A 211 23.42 20.28 7.73
N MET A 212 22.35 19.85 8.43
CA MET A 212 22.39 19.59 9.88
C MET A 212 22.85 18.16 10.21
N TRP A 213 23.39 17.43 9.24
CA TRP A 213 23.69 16.02 9.37
C TRP A 213 24.58 15.67 10.56
N GLU A 214 25.59 16.50 10.85
CA GLU A 214 26.50 16.31 11.99
C GLU A 214 25.78 16.38 13.35
N GLU A 215 24.62 17.04 13.41
CA GLU A 215 23.80 17.10 14.62
C GLU A 215 22.90 15.85 14.80
N PHE A 216 22.73 15.05 13.75
CA PHE A 216 21.91 13.82 13.77
C PHE A 216 22.71 12.55 14.05
N LYS A 217 24.05 12.62 14.01
CA LYS A 217 24.93 11.54 14.44
C LYS A 217 24.97 11.48 15.95
#